data_2df77fd0984bf83d96c1afa053c18a1f
#
_entry.id   2df77fd0984bf83d96c1afa053c18a1f
#
_cell.length_a   1.000
_cell.length_b   1.000
_cell.length_c   1.000
_cell.angle_alpha   90.00
_cell.angle_beta   90.00
_cell.angle_gamma   90.00
#
_symmetry.space_group_name_H-M   'P 1'
#
loop_
_entity.id
_entity.type
_entity.pdbx_description
1 polymer ?
#
loop_
_entity_poly.entity_id
_entity_poly.type
_entity_poly.pdbx_seq_one_letter_code
_entity_poly.pdbx_strand_id
1 'polypeptide(L)'
;MTLPLLNNIQAPFYEVFFSFQGEALYTGLPQIFVRFAGCNLKCNYCDTSYSIVVSKKAKHLTVLEVIKKIEVIYKKNKKSFAFTKPSIAFTGGEPLLYVDFLKEIIPRLKTRGFAIYLETNGTLYKNLTQIIKFCDIVSMDFKFPSECKKSFWKEHKKFLEIATSKKTNSVFIKCAMTKNTTLQEIKQTIKIIKSTAKDTPLILQPSLDKNKPKLQNLYLFYMFSKKYLYNVTLMIQMHKIYKIR
;
A
#
# COMPACT_ATOMS: atom_id res chain seq x y z
N MET A 1 -27.25 -16.51 19.82
CA MET A 1 -27.15 -15.83 18.50
C MET A 1 -26.06 -16.52 17.70
N THR A 2 -26.44 -17.45 16.86
CA THR A 2 -25.55 -18.20 15.97
C THR A 2 -24.99 -17.24 14.93
N LEU A 3 -23.67 -17.08 14.91
CA LEU A 3 -22.96 -16.34 13.88
C LEU A 3 -23.18 -17.02 12.51
N PRO A 4 -23.92 -16.42 11.57
CA PRO A 4 -24.21 -17.06 10.30
C PRO A 4 -23.00 -16.95 9.35
N LEU A 5 -22.68 -18.09 8.71
CA LEU A 5 -22.00 -18.22 7.42
C LEU A 5 -20.62 -17.56 7.20
N LEU A 6 -19.74 -17.58 8.19
CA LEU A 6 -18.38 -17.02 8.13
C LEU A 6 -17.38 -17.82 7.28
N ASN A 7 -17.74 -19.02 6.84
CA ASN A 7 -16.80 -19.91 6.15
C ASN A 7 -16.73 -19.74 4.63
N ASN A 8 -17.52 -18.82 4.03
CA ASN A 8 -17.65 -18.77 2.58
C ASN A 8 -16.94 -17.57 1.91
N ILE A 9 -16.53 -16.54 2.65
CA ILE A 9 -15.84 -15.41 2.02
C ILE A 9 -14.39 -15.80 1.79
N GLN A 10 -14.01 -15.92 0.52
CA GLN A 10 -12.67 -16.24 0.07
C GLN A 10 -12.12 -15.13 -0.78
N ALA A 11 -10.80 -15.00 -0.80
CA ALA A 11 -10.07 -14.15 -1.72
C ALA A 11 -8.83 -14.88 -2.24
N PRO A 12 -8.32 -14.52 -3.43
CA PRO A 12 -7.12 -15.12 -3.98
C PRO A 12 -5.86 -14.46 -3.40
N PHE A 13 -4.91 -15.29 -2.97
CA PHE A 13 -3.64 -14.86 -2.41
C PHE A 13 -2.48 -15.55 -3.11
N TYR A 14 -1.39 -14.81 -3.27
CA TYR A 14 -0.11 -15.42 -3.65
C TYR A 14 0.64 -15.91 -2.42
N GLU A 15 0.68 -15.09 -1.36
CA GLU A 15 1.51 -15.40 -0.20
C GLU A 15 1.05 -14.68 1.07
N VAL A 16 1.38 -15.30 2.21
CA VAL A 16 1.36 -14.67 3.54
C VAL A 16 2.73 -14.95 4.15
N PHE A 17 3.50 -13.90 4.47
CA PHE A 17 4.90 -14.05 4.88
C PHE A 17 5.33 -12.95 5.84
N PHE A 18 6.40 -13.20 6.59
CA PHE A 18 7.10 -12.23 7.42
C PHE A 18 8.24 -11.60 6.64
N SER A 19 8.36 -10.28 6.73
CA SER A 19 9.52 -9.55 6.23
C SER A 19 9.62 -8.17 6.89
N PHE A 20 10.62 -7.39 6.47
CA PHE A 20 10.72 -5.98 6.81
C PHE A 20 10.06 -5.13 5.71
N GLN A 21 9.38 -4.05 6.12
CA GLN A 21 8.88 -3.07 5.15
C GLN A 21 10.06 -2.48 4.39
N GLY A 22 10.02 -2.59 3.07
CA GLY A 22 11.12 -2.14 2.19
C GLY A 22 10.93 -0.75 1.61
N GLU A 23 9.83 -0.06 1.94
CA GLU A 23 9.43 1.17 1.26
C GLU A 23 8.88 2.24 2.20
N ALA A 24 9.05 3.50 1.80
CA ALA A 24 8.46 4.68 2.41
C ALA A 24 8.73 4.81 3.93
N LEU A 25 7.84 5.46 4.67
CA LEU A 25 8.06 5.92 6.06
C LEU A 25 8.28 4.79 7.07
N TYR A 26 7.86 3.58 6.74
CA TYR A 26 7.94 2.43 7.65
C TYR A 26 9.06 1.46 7.27
N THR A 27 9.99 1.90 6.41
CA THR A 27 11.16 1.10 5.98
C THR A 27 11.94 0.56 7.17
N GLY A 28 12.23 -0.75 7.14
CA GLY A 28 12.95 -1.46 8.19
C GLY A 28 12.08 -2.03 9.30
N LEU A 29 10.80 -1.67 9.39
CA LEU A 29 9.92 -2.23 10.41
C LEU A 29 9.42 -3.63 10.03
N PRO A 30 9.41 -4.57 11.00
CA PRO A 30 8.92 -5.92 10.76
C PRO A 30 7.41 -5.93 10.55
N GLN A 31 6.95 -6.62 9.50
CA GLN A 31 5.54 -6.76 9.14
C GLN A 31 5.21 -8.20 8.73
N ILE A 32 3.93 -8.56 8.85
CA ILE A 32 3.39 -9.76 8.21
C ILE A 32 2.61 -9.29 6.99
N PHE A 33 3.09 -9.65 5.83
CA PHE A 33 2.50 -9.28 4.55
C PHE A 33 1.45 -10.30 4.14
N VAL A 34 0.30 -9.81 3.69
CA VAL A 34 -0.80 -10.57 3.11
C VAL A 34 -0.97 -10.09 1.68
N ARG A 35 -0.41 -10.84 0.72
CA ARG A 35 -0.36 -10.46 -0.69
C ARG A 35 -1.51 -11.07 -1.48
N PHE A 36 -2.46 -10.24 -1.85
CA PHE A 36 -3.56 -10.61 -2.73
C PHE A 36 -3.09 -10.84 -4.17
N ALA A 37 -3.84 -11.65 -4.91
CA ALA A 37 -3.76 -11.78 -6.36
C ALA A 37 -4.88 -10.96 -7.01
N GLY A 38 -4.60 -10.37 -8.17
CA GLY A 38 -5.51 -9.50 -8.91
C GLY A 38 -5.27 -8.01 -8.64
N CYS A 39 -5.21 -7.23 -9.72
CA CYS A 39 -5.10 -5.79 -9.68
C CYS A 39 -5.99 -5.16 -10.76
N ASN A 40 -6.61 -4.03 -10.46
CA ASN A 40 -7.38 -3.26 -11.44
C ASN A 40 -6.50 -2.39 -12.35
N LEU A 41 -5.17 -2.40 -12.13
CA LEU A 41 -4.19 -1.65 -12.92
C LEU A 41 -3.13 -2.58 -13.50
N LYS A 42 -2.45 -2.08 -14.57
CA LYS A 42 -1.31 -2.72 -15.21
C LYS A 42 -0.21 -1.70 -15.42
N CYS A 43 0.53 -1.39 -14.34
CA CYS A 43 1.61 -0.40 -14.39
C CYS A 43 2.87 -0.98 -15.03
N ASN A 44 3.57 -0.19 -15.84
CA ASN A 44 4.78 -0.63 -16.57
C ASN A 44 5.96 -0.98 -15.63
N TYR A 45 6.03 -0.36 -14.46
CA TYR A 45 7.10 -0.56 -13.46
C TYR A 45 6.73 -1.54 -12.35
N CYS A 46 5.61 -2.27 -12.48
CA CYS A 46 5.14 -3.17 -11.43
C CYS A 46 6.20 -4.23 -11.10
N ASP A 47 6.71 -4.21 -9.89
CA ASP A 47 7.72 -5.17 -9.40
C ASP A 47 7.11 -6.50 -8.92
N THR A 48 5.80 -6.51 -8.71
CA THR A 48 5.00 -7.70 -8.39
C THR A 48 4.05 -8.07 -9.54
N SER A 49 4.54 -7.98 -10.78
CA SER A 49 3.72 -8.19 -11.98
C SER A 49 2.98 -9.53 -12.00
N TYR A 50 3.50 -10.57 -11.32
CA TYR A 50 2.83 -11.85 -11.14
C TYR A 50 1.52 -11.73 -10.33
N SER A 51 1.35 -10.68 -9.54
CA SER A 51 0.15 -10.44 -8.73
C SER A 51 -0.96 -9.67 -9.47
N ILE A 52 -0.72 -9.22 -10.69
CA ILE A 52 -1.71 -8.45 -11.48
C ILE A 52 -2.90 -9.35 -11.87
N VAL A 53 -2.64 -10.59 -12.23
CA VAL A 53 -3.65 -11.55 -12.69
C VAL A 53 -3.84 -12.65 -11.65
N VAL A 54 -5.07 -13.06 -11.41
CA VAL A 54 -5.37 -14.24 -10.60
C VAL A 54 -5.04 -15.48 -11.43
N SER A 55 -3.85 -16.03 -11.23
CA SER A 55 -3.39 -17.24 -11.93
C SER A 55 -3.69 -18.51 -11.13
N LYS A 56 -3.49 -19.69 -11.74
CA LYS A 56 -3.60 -20.99 -11.06
C LYS A 56 -2.67 -21.14 -9.84
N LYS A 57 -1.64 -20.31 -9.70
CA LYS A 57 -0.75 -20.30 -8.53
C LYS A 57 -1.35 -19.56 -7.32
N ALA A 58 -2.37 -18.74 -7.54
CA ALA A 58 -3.07 -18.06 -6.44
C ALA A 58 -3.95 -19.06 -5.69
N LYS A 59 -3.88 -19.01 -4.35
CA LYS A 59 -4.68 -19.85 -3.48
C LYS A 59 -5.90 -19.08 -3.00
N HIS A 60 -7.09 -19.61 -3.20
CA HIS A 60 -8.29 -19.06 -2.58
C HIS A 60 -8.34 -19.50 -1.13
N LEU A 61 -8.32 -18.55 -0.21
CA LEU A 61 -8.30 -18.78 1.22
C LEU A 61 -9.46 -18.05 1.88
N THR A 62 -10.03 -18.70 2.88
CA THR A 62 -11.02 -18.12 3.77
C THR A 62 -10.38 -17.16 4.77
N VAL A 63 -11.20 -16.32 5.40
CA VAL A 63 -10.75 -15.42 6.47
C VAL A 63 -10.04 -16.16 7.59
N LEU A 64 -10.58 -17.30 8.02
CA LEU A 64 -10.00 -18.10 9.11
C LEU A 64 -8.66 -18.72 8.73
N GLU A 65 -8.50 -19.19 7.50
CA GLU A 65 -7.24 -19.75 7.02
C GLU A 65 -6.14 -18.68 6.97
N VAL A 66 -6.46 -17.45 6.53
CA VAL A 66 -5.50 -16.35 6.53
C VAL A 66 -5.13 -15.95 7.96
N ILE A 67 -6.09 -15.83 8.87
CA ILE A 67 -5.81 -15.55 10.30
C ILE A 67 -4.89 -16.62 10.88
N LYS A 68 -5.18 -17.90 10.65
CA LYS A 68 -4.35 -19.01 11.12
C LYS A 68 -2.90 -18.92 10.61
N LYS A 69 -2.73 -18.60 9.31
CA LYS A 69 -1.39 -18.38 8.75
C LYS A 69 -0.65 -17.21 9.42
N ILE A 70 -1.33 -16.10 9.65
CA ILE A 70 -0.77 -14.93 10.35
C ILE A 70 -0.33 -15.33 11.76
N GLU A 71 -1.15 -16.04 12.51
CA GLU A 71 -0.85 -16.48 13.88
C GLU A 71 0.35 -17.45 13.94
N VAL A 72 0.45 -18.38 12.99
CA VAL A 72 1.60 -19.29 12.88
C VAL A 72 2.89 -18.50 12.62
N ILE A 73 2.85 -17.56 11.67
CA ILE A 73 3.99 -16.70 11.35
C ILE A 73 4.38 -15.83 12.55
N TYR A 74 3.40 -15.23 13.22
CA TYR A 74 3.63 -14.42 14.41
C TYR A 74 4.29 -15.23 15.52
N LYS A 75 3.77 -16.42 15.85
CA LYS A 75 4.32 -17.30 16.88
C LYS A 75 5.78 -17.70 16.57
N LYS A 76 6.06 -18.06 15.30
CA LYS A 76 7.42 -18.45 14.85
C LYS A 76 8.43 -17.31 15.00
N ASN A 77 8.01 -16.07 14.76
CA ASN A 77 8.90 -14.90 14.77
C ASN A 77 8.73 -14.03 16.03
N LYS A 78 8.05 -14.53 17.08
CA LYS A 78 7.70 -13.75 18.28
C LYS A 78 8.89 -13.06 18.94
N LYS A 79 10.07 -13.70 18.94
CA LYS A 79 11.31 -13.12 19.49
C LYS A 79 11.77 -11.86 18.74
N SER A 80 11.47 -11.76 17.43
CA SER A 80 11.80 -10.60 16.60
C SER A 80 10.88 -9.38 16.86
N PHE A 81 9.82 -9.56 17.65
CA PHE A 81 8.82 -8.54 17.95
C PHE A 81 8.82 -8.12 19.43
N ALA A 82 9.96 -8.18 20.09
CA ALA A 82 10.18 -8.14 21.55
C ALA A 82 9.16 -7.33 22.37
N PHE A 83 8.75 -6.14 21.91
CA PHE A 83 7.89 -5.22 22.68
C PHE A 83 6.57 -4.87 22.00
N THR A 84 6.45 -5.03 20.69
CA THR A 84 5.24 -4.68 19.93
C THR A 84 4.89 -5.75 18.89
N LYS A 85 3.60 -5.97 18.67
CA LYS A 85 3.18 -6.82 17.55
C LYS A 85 3.50 -6.15 16.21
N PRO A 86 3.87 -6.93 15.17
CA PRO A 86 4.06 -6.39 13.83
C PRO A 86 2.72 -5.89 13.29
N SER A 87 2.76 -4.95 12.38
CA SER A 87 1.56 -4.63 11.59
C SER A 87 1.30 -5.72 10.55
N ILE A 88 0.01 -5.89 10.22
CA ILE A 88 -0.41 -6.72 9.10
C ILE A 88 -0.51 -5.81 7.87
N ALA A 89 0.37 -6.05 6.90
CA ALA A 89 0.40 -5.30 5.65
C ALA A 89 -0.45 -6.00 4.59
N PHE A 90 -1.64 -5.47 4.31
CA PHE A 90 -2.44 -5.88 3.17
C PHE A 90 -1.91 -5.21 1.91
N THR A 91 -1.42 -6.00 0.98
CA THR A 91 -0.73 -5.59 -0.24
C THR A 91 -1.01 -6.56 -1.39
N GLY A 92 -0.26 -6.51 -2.46
CA GLY A 92 -0.29 -7.49 -3.54
C GLY A 92 -0.60 -6.88 -4.89
N GLY A 93 -1.65 -7.34 -5.59
CA GLY A 93 -2.24 -6.63 -6.70
C GLY A 93 -2.91 -5.35 -6.20
N GLU A 94 -4.21 -5.43 -5.90
CA GLU A 94 -4.92 -4.34 -5.21
C GLU A 94 -5.84 -4.93 -4.13
N PRO A 95 -5.53 -4.75 -2.84
CA PRO A 95 -6.31 -5.33 -1.75
C PRO A 95 -7.77 -4.88 -1.73
N LEU A 96 -8.03 -3.62 -2.12
CA LEU A 96 -9.38 -3.07 -2.10
C LEU A 96 -10.33 -3.68 -3.14
N LEU A 97 -9.86 -4.52 -4.06
CA LEU A 97 -10.74 -5.35 -4.88
C LEU A 97 -11.54 -6.36 -4.03
N TYR A 98 -11.02 -6.73 -2.87
CA TYR A 98 -11.57 -7.74 -1.97
C TYR A 98 -12.09 -7.10 -0.68
N VAL A 99 -12.81 -6.00 -0.81
CA VAL A 99 -13.28 -5.20 0.34
C VAL A 99 -14.16 -6.00 1.30
N ASP A 100 -14.99 -6.91 0.82
CA ASP A 100 -15.83 -7.75 1.68
C ASP A 100 -14.99 -8.71 2.53
N PHE A 101 -13.92 -9.26 1.95
CA PHE A 101 -12.94 -10.03 2.71
C PHE A 101 -12.23 -9.18 3.77
N LEU A 102 -11.81 -7.96 3.40
CA LEU A 102 -11.15 -7.01 4.32
C LEU A 102 -12.08 -6.60 5.47
N LYS A 103 -13.37 -6.37 5.21
CA LYS A 103 -14.37 -6.06 6.24
C LYS A 103 -14.48 -7.15 7.31
N GLU A 104 -14.29 -8.40 6.93
CA GLU A 104 -14.37 -9.53 7.83
C GLU A 104 -13.07 -9.80 8.58
N ILE A 105 -11.93 -9.72 7.90
CA ILE A 105 -10.65 -10.07 8.52
C ILE A 105 -10.10 -8.96 9.43
N ILE A 106 -10.22 -7.69 9.01
CA ILE A 106 -9.57 -6.58 9.72
C ILE A 106 -10.07 -6.43 11.17
N PRO A 107 -11.38 -6.40 11.47
CA PRO A 107 -11.84 -6.31 12.86
C PRO A 107 -11.31 -7.46 13.73
N ARG A 108 -11.24 -8.67 13.17
CA ARG A 108 -10.72 -9.85 13.88
C ARG A 108 -9.23 -9.76 14.19
N LEU A 109 -8.45 -9.14 13.31
CA LEU A 109 -7.02 -8.87 13.55
C LEU A 109 -6.84 -7.76 14.57
N LYS A 110 -7.67 -6.72 14.52
CA LYS A 110 -7.67 -5.63 15.51
C LYS A 110 -7.97 -6.15 16.92
N THR A 111 -8.96 -7.02 17.10
CA THR A 111 -9.25 -7.64 18.42
C THR A 111 -8.11 -8.49 18.94
N ARG A 112 -7.25 -8.98 18.05
CA ARG A 112 -5.99 -9.69 18.40
C ARG A 112 -4.81 -8.73 18.64
N GLY A 113 -5.02 -7.42 18.56
CA GLY A 113 -4.01 -6.38 18.84
C GLY A 113 -3.00 -6.16 17.71
N PHE A 114 -3.34 -6.53 16.46
CA PHE A 114 -2.51 -6.18 15.29
C PHE A 114 -2.87 -4.80 14.76
N ALA A 115 -1.85 -4.01 14.41
CA ALA A 115 -2.03 -2.81 13.60
C ALA A 115 -2.25 -3.19 12.14
N ILE A 116 -3.06 -2.42 11.43
CA ILE A 116 -3.44 -2.64 10.04
C ILE A 116 -2.74 -1.61 9.14
N TYR A 117 -1.92 -2.11 8.23
CA TYR A 117 -1.23 -1.35 7.22
C TYR A 117 -1.84 -1.69 5.85
N LEU A 118 -2.36 -0.69 5.14
CA LEU A 118 -2.94 -0.85 3.82
C LEU A 118 -2.03 -0.24 2.76
N GLU A 119 -1.50 -1.07 1.85
CA GLU A 119 -0.83 -0.63 0.62
C GLU A 119 -1.82 -0.70 -0.54
N THR A 120 -2.08 0.43 -1.18
CA THR A 120 -3.10 0.53 -2.22
C THR A 120 -2.71 1.51 -3.32
N ASN A 121 -3.17 1.26 -4.53
CA ASN A 121 -2.99 2.16 -5.67
C ASN A 121 -3.88 3.42 -5.61
N GLY A 122 -4.71 3.56 -4.59
CA GLY A 122 -5.50 4.76 -4.34
C GLY A 122 -6.62 5.05 -5.34
N THR A 123 -7.07 4.07 -6.12
CA THR A 123 -8.11 4.31 -7.14
C THR A 123 -9.51 3.87 -6.68
N LEU A 124 -9.60 2.96 -5.71
CA LEU A 124 -10.86 2.36 -5.26
C LEU A 124 -11.41 3.07 -4.00
N TYR A 125 -11.63 4.38 -4.10
CA TYR A 125 -12.04 5.21 -2.96
C TYR A 125 -13.39 4.78 -2.34
N LYS A 126 -14.34 4.25 -3.16
CA LYS A 126 -15.62 3.73 -2.65
C LYS A 126 -15.43 2.52 -1.74
N ASN A 127 -14.48 1.65 -2.07
CA ASN A 127 -14.17 0.47 -1.25
C ASN A 127 -13.44 0.86 0.02
N LEU A 128 -12.58 1.90 -0.04
CA LEU A 128 -11.90 2.42 1.14
C LEU A 128 -12.89 2.88 2.22
N THR A 129 -14.01 3.54 1.86
CA THR A 129 -15.00 4.03 2.85
C THR A 129 -15.47 2.94 3.81
N GLN A 130 -15.49 1.69 3.36
CA GLN A 130 -16.02 0.56 4.13
C GLN A 130 -15.04 0.07 5.22
N ILE A 131 -13.72 0.32 5.06
CA ILE A 131 -12.69 -0.23 5.95
C ILE A 131 -11.78 0.82 6.59
N ILE A 132 -11.78 2.06 6.12
CA ILE A 132 -10.85 3.11 6.59
C ILE A 132 -10.85 3.30 8.11
N LYS A 133 -11.98 3.12 8.74
CA LYS A 133 -12.12 3.25 10.21
C LYS A 133 -11.28 2.24 11.01
N PHE A 134 -10.84 1.17 10.37
CA PHE A 134 -10.05 0.10 10.98
C PHE A 134 -8.58 0.11 10.54
N CYS A 135 -8.21 0.90 9.53
CA CYS A 135 -6.83 1.03 9.09
C CYS A 135 -6.06 1.96 10.04
N ASP A 136 -4.87 1.56 10.45
CA ASP A 136 -3.98 2.40 11.27
C ASP A 136 -3.03 3.19 10.37
N ILE A 137 -2.58 2.57 9.28
CA ILE A 137 -1.63 3.16 8.33
C ILE A 137 -2.15 2.92 6.91
N VAL A 138 -2.11 3.98 6.09
CA VAL A 138 -2.47 3.92 4.67
C VAL A 138 -1.29 4.44 3.83
N SER A 139 -0.67 3.53 3.10
CA SER A 139 0.32 3.83 2.06
C SER A 139 -0.40 3.96 0.74
N MET A 140 -0.67 5.18 0.34
CA MET A 140 -1.40 5.48 -0.90
C MET A 140 -0.41 5.74 -2.04
N ASP A 141 -0.38 4.86 -3.03
CA ASP A 141 0.52 5.00 -4.18
C ASP A 141 -0.19 5.75 -5.33
N PHE A 142 0.22 7.00 -5.58
CA PHE A 142 -0.29 7.76 -6.72
C PHE A 142 0.25 7.17 -8.02
N LYS A 143 -0.66 6.71 -8.86
CA LYS A 143 -0.34 6.05 -10.14
C LYS A 143 -0.40 7.06 -11.28
N PHE A 144 0.77 7.32 -11.87
CA PHE A 144 0.94 8.33 -12.91
C PHE A 144 0.47 7.86 -14.28
N PRO A 145 -0.15 8.74 -15.09
CA PRO A 145 -0.56 8.43 -16.44
C PRO A 145 0.56 7.91 -17.35
N SER A 146 1.78 8.46 -17.17
CA SER A 146 2.98 8.01 -17.90
C SER A 146 3.27 6.51 -17.74
N GLU A 147 2.81 5.90 -16.65
CA GLU A 147 3.06 4.49 -16.34
C GLU A 147 1.83 3.60 -16.45
N CYS A 148 0.63 4.16 -16.19
CA CYS A 148 -0.63 3.40 -16.18
C CYS A 148 -1.46 3.62 -17.44
N LYS A 149 -1.02 4.50 -18.35
CA LYS A 149 -1.72 4.89 -19.59
C LYS A 149 -3.15 5.45 -19.34
N LYS A 150 -3.47 5.76 -18.10
CA LYS A 150 -4.77 6.29 -17.66
C LYS A 150 -4.57 7.25 -16.49
N SER A 151 -5.35 8.32 -16.49
CA SER A 151 -5.36 9.31 -15.42
C SER A 151 -6.33 8.89 -14.31
N PHE A 152 -5.86 8.96 -13.06
CA PHE A 152 -6.63 8.66 -11.85
C PHE A 152 -6.69 9.84 -10.87
N TRP A 153 -6.45 11.07 -11.33
CA TRP A 153 -6.37 12.24 -10.46
C TRP A 153 -7.64 12.51 -9.65
N LYS A 154 -8.81 12.25 -10.25
CA LYS A 154 -10.12 12.40 -9.56
C LYS A 154 -10.28 11.35 -8.45
N GLU A 155 -9.94 10.10 -8.77
CA GLU A 155 -9.99 8.98 -7.84
C GLU A 155 -9.02 9.20 -6.69
N HIS A 156 -7.77 9.59 -7.00
CA HIS A 156 -6.74 9.88 -6.01
C HIS A 156 -7.15 11.02 -5.07
N LYS A 157 -7.74 12.09 -5.59
CA LYS A 157 -8.25 13.18 -4.75
C LYS A 157 -9.31 12.69 -3.77
N LYS A 158 -10.35 11.99 -4.28
CA LYS A 158 -11.42 11.43 -3.44
C LYS A 158 -10.89 10.41 -2.43
N PHE A 159 -9.94 9.59 -2.85
CA PHE A 159 -9.30 8.62 -1.97
C PHE A 159 -8.58 9.32 -0.80
N LEU A 160 -7.79 10.35 -1.10
CA LEU A 160 -7.06 11.12 -0.09
C LEU A 160 -8.02 11.83 0.88
N GLU A 161 -9.11 12.43 0.39
CA GLU A 161 -10.17 13.04 1.21
C GLU A 161 -10.72 12.05 2.25
N ILE A 162 -11.01 10.82 1.81
CA ILE A 162 -11.53 9.76 2.69
C ILE A 162 -10.44 9.26 3.65
N ALA A 163 -9.24 9.00 3.14
CA ALA A 163 -8.15 8.46 3.96
C ALA A 163 -7.77 9.40 5.10
N THR A 164 -7.81 10.71 4.86
CA THR A 164 -7.44 11.74 5.84
C THR A 164 -8.62 12.31 6.65
N SER A 165 -9.83 11.83 6.43
CA SER A 165 -11.01 12.29 7.17
C SER A 165 -10.93 12.03 8.67
N LYS A 166 -10.13 11.05 9.10
CA LYS A 166 -9.85 10.77 10.52
C LYS A 166 -8.41 11.12 10.87
N LYS A 167 -8.20 11.89 11.91
CA LYS A 167 -6.87 12.27 12.43
C LYS A 167 -6.08 11.12 13.05
N THR A 168 -6.73 9.99 13.32
CA THR A 168 -6.11 8.83 13.98
C THR A 168 -5.32 7.93 13.05
N ASN A 169 -5.51 8.06 11.72
CA ASN A 169 -4.84 7.23 10.75
C ASN A 169 -3.56 7.92 10.27
N SER A 170 -2.47 7.16 10.20
CA SER A 170 -1.26 7.62 9.51
C SER A 170 -1.41 7.43 8.01
N VAL A 171 -1.52 8.52 7.26
CA VAL A 171 -1.67 8.50 5.80
C VAL A 171 -0.46 9.17 5.16
N PHE A 172 0.12 8.53 4.17
CA PHE A 172 1.15 9.14 3.34
C PHE A 172 0.97 8.76 1.87
N ILE A 173 1.47 9.60 1.00
CA ILE A 173 1.44 9.40 -0.45
C ILE A 173 2.82 8.95 -0.90
N LYS A 174 2.84 7.87 -1.67
CA LYS A 174 4.02 7.39 -2.37
C LYS A 174 3.85 7.63 -3.87
N CYS A 175 4.91 8.12 -4.51
CA CYS A 175 4.99 8.24 -5.96
C CYS A 175 6.20 7.45 -6.45
N ALA A 176 5.97 6.35 -7.13
CA ALA A 176 7.02 5.63 -7.83
C ALA A 176 7.46 6.46 -9.04
N MET A 177 8.73 6.86 -9.07
CA MET A 177 9.29 7.69 -10.15
C MET A 177 10.14 6.85 -11.08
N THR A 178 9.91 7.02 -12.37
CA THR A 178 10.62 6.34 -13.44
C THR A 178 11.26 7.35 -14.40
N LYS A 179 11.94 6.87 -15.41
CA LYS A 179 12.45 7.71 -16.51
C LYS A 179 11.34 8.43 -17.29
N ASN A 180 10.09 7.96 -17.22
CA ASN A 180 8.94 8.53 -17.93
C ASN A 180 8.17 9.54 -17.07
N THR A 181 8.46 9.62 -15.77
CA THR A 181 7.79 10.57 -14.86
C THR A 181 8.02 12.00 -15.31
N THR A 182 6.98 12.80 -15.38
CA THR A 182 7.00 14.19 -15.83
C THR A 182 6.85 15.19 -14.69
N LEU A 183 7.39 16.38 -14.85
CA LEU A 183 7.18 17.47 -13.90
C LEU A 183 5.69 17.85 -13.78
N GLN A 184 4.92 17.67 -14.86
CA GLN A 184 3.49 17.96 -14.85
C GLN A 184 2.72 17.01 -13.90
N GLU A 185 3.10 15.74 -13.84
CA GLU A 185 2.52 14.77 -12.90
C GLU A 185 2.86 15.15 -11.45
N ILE A 186 4.08 15.59 -11.18
CA ILE A 186 4.47 16.10 -9.86
C ILE A 186 3.67 17.35 -9.48
N LYS A 187 3.50 18.30 -10.42
CA LYS A 187 2.66 19.50 -10.21
C LYS A 187 1.22 19.13 -9.86
N GLN A 188 0.64 18.17 -10.57
CA GLN A 188 -0.73 17.70 -10.32
C GLN A 188 -0.85 17.00 -8.96
N THR A 189 0.12 16.19 -8.59
CA THR A 189 0.19 15.56 -7.26
C THR A 189 0.20 16.62 -6.15
N ILE A 190 1.08 17.60 -6.25
CA ILE A 190 1.18 18.71 -5.30
C ILE A 190 -0.15 19.48 -5.20
N LYS A 191 -0.78 19.77 -6.35
CA LYS A 191 -2.09 20.45 -6.39
C LYS A 191 -3.14 19.68 -5.60
N ILE A 192 -3.21 18.36 -5.75
CA ILE A 192 -4.14 17.51 -5.02
C ILE A 192 -3.83 17.55 -3.52
N ILE A 193 -2.59 17.34 -3.12
CA ILE A 193 -2.19 17.34 -1.70
C ILE A 193 -2.55 18.68 -1.05
N LYS A 194 -2.17 19.79 -1.67
CA LYS A 194 -2.45 21.15 -1.13
C LYS A 194 -3.94 21.43 -0.96
N SER A 195 -4.76 20.98 -1.91
CA SER A 195 -6.20 21.25 -1.89
C SER A 195 -6.98 20.30 -0.99
N THR A 196 -6.38 19.19 -0.55
CA THR A 196 -7.11 18.12 0.16
C THR A 196 -6.57 17.92 1.57
N ALA A 197 -5.26 17.69 1.72
CA ALA A 197 -4.63 17.33 2.98
C ALA A 197 -3.15 17.78 2.98
N LYS A 198 -2.92 19.08 3.13
CA LYS A 198 -1.62 19.76 2.93
C LYS A 198 -0.46 19.20 3.76
N ASP A 199 -0.76 18.60 4.90
CA ASP A 199 0.24 18.07 5.84
C ASP A 199 0.57 16.58 5.57
N THR A 200 -0.11 15.94 4.60
CA THR A 200 0.15 14.56 4.22
C THR A 200 1.56 14.40 3.65
N PRO A 201 2.41 13.51 4.21
CA PRO A 201 3.75 13.27 3.69
C PRO A 201 3.72 12.76 2.25
N LEU A 202 4.59 13.34 1.41
CA LEU A 202 4.84 12.90 0.05
C LEU A 202 6.20 12.20 -0.04
N ILE A 203 6.18 10.93 -0.43
CA ILE A 203 7.37 10.12 -0.64
C ILE A 203 7.64 9.99 -2.13
N LEU A 204 8.73 10.57 -2.58
CA LEU A 204 9.24 10.39 -3.94
C LEU A 204 10.14 9.16 -3.94
N GLN A 205 9.73 8.08 -4.62
CA GLN A 205 10.43 6.81 -4.59
C GLN A 205 10.93 6.43 -5.98
N PRO A 206 12.24 6.62 -6.28
CA PRO A 206 12.78 6.25 -7.59
C PRO A 206 12.78 4.75 -7.79
N SER A 207 12.39 4.30 -8.98
CA SER A 207 12.65 2.93 -9.43
C SER A 207 14.15 2.66 -9.50
N LEU A 208 14.57 1.48 -9.06
CA LEU A 208 15.98 1.07 -9.06
C LEU A 208 16.35 0.12 -10.21
N ASP A 209 15.38 -0.19 -11.06
CA ASP A 209 15.57 -1.06 -12.23
C ASP A 209 15.93 -0.25 -13.51
N LYS A 210 15.82 -0.90 -14.68
CA LYS A 210 16.02 -0.27 -15.99
C LYS A 210 15.15 0.95 -16.28
N ASN A 211 14.14 1.19 -15.47
CA ASN A 211 13.23 2.34 -15.56
C ASN A 211 13.64 3.48 -14.63
N LYS A 212 14.80 3.42 -13.98
CA LYS A 212 15.26 4.45 -13.04
C LYS A 212 15.28 5.84 -13.71
N PRO A 213 14.83 6.88 -13.01
CA PRO A 213 14.91 8.26 -13.50
C PRO A 213 16.35 8.77 -13.48
N LYS A 214 16.65 9.78 -14.28
CA LYS A 214 17.93 10.49 -14.20
C LYS A 214 18.02 11.27 -12.87
N LEU A 215 19.21 11.38 -12.29
CA LEU A 215 19.44 12.06 -11.02
C LEU A 215 18.98 13.54 -11.07
N GLN A 216 19.22 14.22 -12.19
CA GLN A 216 18.78 15.61 -12.42
C GLN A 216 17.25 15.75 -12.29
N ASN A 217 16.47 14.80 -12.81
CA ASN A 217 15.02 14.80 -12.70
C ASN A 217 14.58 14.56 -11.25
N LEU A 218 15.25 13.65 -10.52
CA LEU A 218 14.96 13.41 -9.11
C LEU A 218 15.16 14.69 -8.28
N TYR A 219 16.27 15.37 -8.51
CA TYR A 219 16.57 16.62 -7.84
C TYR A 219 15.53 17.69 -8.17
N LEU A 220 15.19 17.84 -9.46
CA LEU A 220 14.15 18.76 -9.92
C LEU A 220 12.81 18.50 -9.23
N PHE A 221 12.36 17.25 -9.23
CA PHE A 221 11.07 16.85 -8.65
C PHE A 221 11.04 17.09 -7.14
N TYR A 222 12.13 16.73 -6.45
CA TYR A 222 12.25 16.96 -5.02
C TYR A 222 12.22 18.45 -4.67
N MET A 223 13.09 19.26 -5.29
CA MET A 223 13.17 20.69 -5.03
C MET A 223 11.87 21.41 -5.38
N PHE A 224 11.24 21.03 -6.50
CA PHE A 224 9.95 21.57 -6.87
C PHE A 224 8.87 21.22 -5.82
N SER A 225 8.84 19.99 -5.34
CA SER A 225 7.86 19.56 -4.33
C SER A 225 8.08 20.28 -3.00
N LYS A 226 9.33 20.42 -2.54
CA LYS A 226 9.69 21.13 -1.30
C LYS A 226 9.31 22.60 -1.31
N LYS A 227 9.27 23.25 -2.48
CA LYS A 227 8.80 24.63 -2.61
C LYS A 227 7.32 24.79 -2.20
N TYR A 228 6.51 23.75 -2.33
CA TYR A 228 5.06 23.81 -2.14
C TYR A 228 4.51 22.96 -1.00
N LEU A 229 5.26 21.94 -0.56
CA LEU A 229 4.87 21.01 0.50
C LEU A 229 5.96 20.94 1.56
N TYR A 230 5.56 20.90 2.83
CA TYR A 230 6.49 20.79 3.95
C TYR A 230 7.08 19.39 4.07
N ASN A 231 6.22 18.38 4.06
CA ASN A 231 6.58 16.97 4.28
C ASN A 231 6.88 16.24 2.97
N VAL A 232 8.08 16.43 2.41
CA VAL A 232 8.55 15.72 1.22
C VAL A 232 9.84 14.98 1.54
N THR A 233 9.90 13.72 1.19
CA THR A 233 11.08 12.86 1.38
C THR A 233 11.39 12.09 0.10
N LEU A 234 12.66 11.97 -0.24
CA LEU A 234 13.18 11.07 -1.27
C LEU A 234 13.64 9.79 -0.60
N MET A 235 13.03 8.64 -0.93
CA MET A 235 13.34 7.36 -0.32
C MET A 235 13.54 6.27 -1.36
N ILE A 236 14.54 5.44 -1.16
CA ILE A 236 14.82 4.30 -2.04
C ILE A 236 14.11 3.03 -1.56
N GLN A 237 13.98 2.05 -2.47
CA GLN A 237 13.42 0.74 -2.17
C GLN A 237 14.50 -0.15 -1.50
N MET A 238 14.48 -0.22 -0.18
CA MET A 238 15.46 -0.98 0.60
C MET A 238 15.44 -2.48 0.22
N HIS A 239 14.27 -3.04 0.02
CA HIS A 239 14.13 -4.46 -0.31
C HIS A 239 14.84 -4.86 -1.63
N LYS A 240 14.93 -3.94 -2.59
CA LYS A 240 15.67 -4.19 -3.85
C LYS A 240 17.19 -4.16 -3.65
N ILE A 241 17.68 -3.34 -2.73
CA ILE A 241 19.12 -3.23 -2.43
C ILE A 241 19.59 -4.46 -1.67
N TYR A 242 18.90 -4.83 -0.61
CA TYR A 242 19.27 -5.95 0.26
C TYR A 242 18.67 -7.28 -0.16
N LYS A 243 17.91 -7.33 -1.27
CA LYS A 243 17.22 -8.53 -1.77
C LYS A 243 16.33 -9.17 -0.70
N ILE A 244 15.73 -8.37 0.16
CA ILE A 244 14.77 -8.80 1.18
C ILE A 244 13.45 -9.10 0.44
N ARG A 245 12.76 -10.17 0.90
CA ARG A 245 11.48 -10.58 0.31
C ARG A 245 10.40 -9.54 0.59
#